data_d2ef29a52ec9f3674bf80fc67535f0b8
#
_entry.id   d2ef29a52ec9f3674bf80fc67535f0b8
#
_cell.length_a   1.000
_cell.length_b   1.000
_cell.length_c   1.000
_cell.angle_alpha   90.00
_cell.angle_beta   90.00
_cell.angle_gamma   90.00
#
_symmetry.space_group_name_H-M   'P 1'
#
loop_
_entity.id
_entity.type
_entity.pdbx_description
1 polymer ?
#
loop_
_entity_poly.entity_id
_entity_poly.type
_entity_poly.pdbx_seq_one_letter_code
_entity_poly.pdbx_strand_id
1 'polypeptide(L)'
;MSDTNIKGLAELQAALDQLPAKIEANIMRGALRAGAKVMQKEAQSTAAFIDRSGALRDSIRVTTKLRSGTATAAVVAGPSKKDKRPFYGRFIEFGTKPHVIKAKNGRALAIGFASVHHPGIRPHPFMRPALDVAGVPAVEAVREYIRQRLLNKHGIDVPAPLEEGDE
;
A
#
# COMPACT_ATOMS: atom_id res chain seq x y z
N MET A 1 -21.23 1.36 0.27
CA MET A 1 -20.00 1.53 1.09
C MET A 1 -20.34 0.91 2.43
N SER A 2 -19.72 -0.19 2.77
CA SER A 2 -19.96 -0.84 4.06
C SER A 2 -19.29 0.01 5.14
N ASP A 3 -20.08 0.59 6.04
CA ASP A 3 -19.57 1.23 7.24
C ASP A 3 -18.89 0.17 8.10
N THR A 4 -17.58 0.07 7.98
CA THR A 4 -16.78 -0.80 8.83
C THR A 4 -16.64 -0.10 10.18
N ASN A 5 -17.62 -0.31 11.05
CA ASN A 5 -17.58 0.21 12.42
C ASN A 5 -16.55 -0.61 13.22
N ILE A 6 -15.33 -0.09 13.31
CA ILE A 6 -14.25 -0.72 14.07
C ILE A 6 -14.32 -0.18 15.49
N LYS A 7 -14.74 -1.03 16.41
CA LYS A 7 -14.85 -0.71 17.84
C LYS A 7 -13.49 -0.32 18.42
N GLY A 8 -13.46 0.59 19.38
CA GLY A 8 -12.25 1.01 20.11
C GLY A 8 -11.42 2.11 19.42
N LEU A 9 -11.83 2.62 18.26
CA LEU A 9 -11.11 3.75 17.62
C LEU A 9 -11.33 5.08 18.36
N ALA A 10 -12.50 5.27 18.95
CA ALA A 10 -12.81 6.49 19.70
C ALA A 10 -11.94 6.61 20.96
N GLU A 11 -11.72 5.51 21.67
CA GLU A 11 -10.88 5.45 22.87
C GLU A 11 -9.41 5.70 22.53
N LEU A 12 -8.94 5.15 21.39
CA LEU A 12 -7.59 5.42 20.90
C LEU A 12 -7.41 6.89 20.48
N GLN A 13 -8.41 7.48 19.86
CA GLN A 13 -8.39 8.91 19.50
C GLN A 13 -8.32 9.77 20.76
N ALA A 14 -9.18 9.53 21.73
CA ALA A 14 -9.17 10.26 22.99
C ALA A 14 -7.84 10.16 23.77
N ALA A 15 -7.18 9.00 23.70
CA ALA A 15 -5.86 8.81 24.29
C ALA A 15 -4.75 9.54 23.50
N LEU A 16 -4.84 9.59 22.18
CA LEU A 16 -3.90 10.32 21.33
C LEU A 16 -4.02 11.83 21.51
N ASP A 17 -5.23 12.36 21.65
CA ASP A 17 -5.51 13.80 21.83
C ASP A 17 -4.89 14.36 23.14
N GLN A 18 -4.56 13.49 24.09
CA GLN A 18 -3.86 13.88 25.31
C GLN A 18 -2.34 14.07 25.14
N LEU A 19 -1.81 13.68 23.97
CA LEU A 19 -0.38 13.76 23.70
C LEU A 19 0.00 15.05 22.97
N PRO A 20 1.24 15.56 23.16
CA PRO A 20 1.75 16.63 22.31
C PRO A 20 1.67 16.25 20.81
N ALA A 21 1.19 17.16 19.97
CA ALA A 21 0.91 16.94 18.55
C ALA A 21 2.07 16.29 17.77
N LYS A 22 3.32 16.57 18.14
CA LYS A 22 4.50 15.95 17.52
C LYS A 22 4.61 14.46 17.84
N ILE A 23 4.24 14.05 19.05
CA ILE A 23 4.26 12.64 19.49
C ILE A 23 3.13 11.91 18.81
N GLU A 24 1.92 12.45 18.85
CA GLU A 24 0.74 11.96 18.16
C GLU A 24 1.04 11.69 16.68
N ALA A 25 1.52 12.70 15.94
CA ALA A 25 1.83 12.58 14.52
C ALA A 25 2.89 11.47 14.21
N ASN A 26 3.85 11.24 15.10
CA ASN A 26 4.82 10.17 14.95
C ASN A 26 4.22 8.79 15.21
N ILE A 27 3.32 8.67 16.20
CA ILE A 27 2.56 7.44 16.47
C ILE A 27 1.70 7.11 15.26
N MET A 28 0.92 8.08 14.75
CA MET A 28 0.07 7.91 13.58
C MET A 28 0.85 7.49 12.32
N ARG A 29 2.01 8.10 12.08
CA ARG A 29 2.86 7.69 10.97
C ARG A 29 3.33 6.24 11.10
N GLY A 30 3.68 5.80 12.30
CA GLY A 30 4.07 4.42 12.59
C GLY A 30 2.93 3.44 12.41
N ALA A 31 1.75 3.79 12.90
CA ALA A 31 0.53 3.00 12.81
C ALA A 31 0.07 2.81 11.36
N LEU A 32 0.00 3.90 10.60
CA LEU A 32 -0.33 3.82 9.17
C LEU A 32 0.69 2.99 8.38
N ARG A 33 1.98 3.03 8.77
CA ARG A 33 2.99 2.15 8.18
C ARG A 33 2.72 0.69 8.51
N ALA A 34 2.28 0.36 9.72
CA ALA A 34 1.95 -1.02 10.12
C ALA A 34 0.79 -1.56 9.28
N GLY A 35 -0.32 -0.81 9.16
CA GLY A 35 -1.44 -1.19 8.29
C GLY A 35 -1.04 -1.32 6.82
N ALA A 36 -0.29 -0.36 6.28
CA ALA A 36 0.19 -0.42 4.90
C ALA A 36 1.11 -1.62 4.62
N LYS A 37 1.84 -2.15 5.62
CA LYS A 37 2.61 -3.38 5.48
C LYS A 37 1.74 -4.62 5.29
N VAL A 38 0.56 -4.67 5.91
CA VAL A 38 -0.40 -5.77 5.71
C VAL A 38 -0.86 -5.76 4.25
N MET A 39 -1.26 -4.59 3.72
CA MET A 39 -1.64 -4.44 2.32
C MET A 39 -0.47 -4.74 1.36
N GLN A 40 0.75 -4.33 1.70
CA GLN A 40 1.95 -4.65 0.93
C GLN A 40 2.15 -6.16 0.80
N LYS A 41 2.05 -6.88 1.91
CA LYS A 41 2.21 -8.34 1.95
C LYS A 41 1.17 -9.02 1.06
N GLU A 42 -0.08 -8.60 1.14
CA GLU A 42 -1.16 -9.12 0.30
C GLU A 42 -0.90 -8.86 -1.19
N ALA A 43 -0.54 -7.63 -1.56
CA ALA A 43 -0.21 -7.30 -2.95
C ALA A 43 1.01 -8.07 -3.48
N GLN A 44 1.96 -8.42 -2.62
CA GLN A 44 3.13 -9.24 -2.99
C GLN A 44 2.79 -10.72 -3.13
N SER A 45 1.79 -11.23 -2.41
CA SER A 45 1.40 -12.65 -2.44
C SER A 45 0.49 -13.00 -3.62
N THR A 46 -0.13 -12.00 -4.26
CA THR A 46 -1.13 -12.22 -5.32
C THR A 46 -0.61 -13.05 -6.50
N ALA A 47 -1.48 -13.89 -7.05
CA ALA A 47 -1.26 -14.63 -8.30
C ALA A 47 -1.82 -13.91 -9.55
N ALA A 48 -2.34 -12.68 -9.42
CA ALA A 48 -3.01 -11.95 -10.50
C ALA A 48 -2.12 -11.69 -11.73
N PHE A 49 -0.79 -11.75 -11.58
CA PHE A 49 0.15 -11.57 -12.68
C PHE A 49 1.37 -12.50 -12.54
N ILE A 50 1.98 -12.81 -13.69
CA ILE A 50 3.22 -13.60 -13.75
C ILE A 50 4.40 -12.65 -13.63
N ASP A 51 5.20 -12.76 -12.58
CA ASP A 51 6.45 -12.03 -12.39
C ASP A 51 7.66 -12.99 -12.48
N ARG A 52 8.20 -13.14 -13.68
CA ARG A 52 9.29 -14.07 -13.94
C ARG A 52 10.59 -13.73 -13.22
N SER A 53 10.82 -12.44 -12.97
CA SER A 53 12.05 -11.94 -12.35
C SER A 53 11.90 -11.64 -10.86
N GLY A 54 10.68 -11.61 -10.34
CA GLY A 54 10.36 -11.10 -9.01
C GLY A 54 10.46 -9.57 -8.87
N ALA A 55 10.99 -8.88 -9.87
CA ALA A 55 11.33 -7.47 -9.78
C ALA A 55 10.12 -6.56 -9.49
N LEU A 56 8.94 -6.88 -10.01
CA LEU A 56 7.73 -6.10 -9.72
C LEU A 56 7.25 -6.34 -8.28
N ARG A 57 7.23 -7.59 -7.82
CA ARG A 57 6.85 -7.93 -6.44
C ARG A 57 7.79 -7.27 -5.45
N ASP A 58 9.09 -7.33 -5.69
CA ASP A 58 10.11 -6.68 -4.85
C ASP A 58 10.01 -5.16 -4.86
N SER A 59 9.45 -4.59 -5.92
CA SER A 59 9.22 -3.14 -6.04
C SER A 59 8.04 -2.64 -5.21
N ILE A 60 7.14 -3.54 -4.78
CA ILE A 60 5.98 -3.18 -3.95
C ILE A 60 6.49 -2.80 -2.56
N ARG A 61 6.31 -1.55 -2.20
CA ARG A 61 6.87 -0.98 -0.98
C ARG A 61 5.93 -0.02 -0.29
N VAL A 62 6.09 0.12 1.01
CA VAL A 62 5.39 1.14 1.80
C VAL A 62 6.19 2.42 1.83
N THR A 63 5.55 3.52 1.54
CA THR A 63 6.06 4.87 1.75
C THR A 63 5.22 5.60 2.78
N THR A 64 5.86 6.38 3.65
CA THR A 64 5.17 7.19 4.66
C THR A 64 5.66 8.62 4.59
N LYS A 65 4.75 9.57 4.76
CA LYS A 65 5.04 11.00 4.79
C LYS A 65 4.36 11.61 6.00
N LEU A 66 5.01 12.63 6.57
CA LEU A 66 4.43 13.51 7.58
C LEU A 66 4.54 14.93 7.04
N ARG A 67 3.42 15.60 6.91
CA ARG A 67 3.35 16.95 6.35
C ARG A 67 2.36 17.79 7.16
N SER A 68 2.83 18.87 7.76
CA SER A 68 1.99 19.78 8.56
C SER A 68 1.09 19.05 9.58
N GLY A 69 1.67 18.08 10.31
CA GLY A 69 0.92 17.28 11.30
C GLY A 69 0.14 16.11 10.71
N THR A 70 -0.11 16.06 9.40
CA THR A 70 -0.85 14.97 8.77
C THR A 70 0.08 13.84 8.34
N ALA A 71 -0.16 12.65 8.88
CA ALA A 71 0.54 11.44 8.48
C ALA A 71 -0.17 10.76 7.31
N THR A 72 0.59 10.29 6.34
CA THR A 72 0.08 9.48 5.23
C THR A 72 0.95 8.26 5.02
N ALA A 73 0.33 7.14 4.63
CA ALA A 73 1.03 5.96 4.14
C ALA A 73 0.46 5.54 2.78
N ALA A 74 1.31 5.00 1.93
CA ALA A 74 0.90 4.47 0.64
C ALA A 74 1.68 3.20 0.32
N VAL A 75 1.01 2.22 -0.28
CA VAL A 75 1.64 1.08 -0.94
C VAL A 75 1.88 1.46 -2.39
N VAL A 76 3.11 1.33 -2.85
CA VAL A 76 3.54 1.75 -4.17
C VAL A 76 4.22 0.60 -4.88
N ALA A 77 3.78 0.27 -6.08
CA ALA A 77 4.45 -0.66 -6.99
C ALA A 77 5.13 0.12 -8.12
N GLY A 78 6.37 -0.21 -8.45
CA GLY A 78 7.06 0.40 -9.56
C GLY A 78 8.44 0.98 -9.24
N PRO A 79 8.99 1.82 -10.13
CA PRO A 79 10.38 2.26 -10.06
C PRO A 79 10.71 3.01 -8.77
N SER A 80 11.95 2.87 -8.34
CA SER A 80 12.51 3.59 -7.20
C SER A 80 13.75 4.37 -7.64
N LYS A 81 14.33 5.15 -6.71
CA LYS A 81 15.64 5.81 -6.98
C LYS A 81 16.76 4.81 -7.26
N LYS A 82 16.67 3.62 -6.63
CA LYS A 82 17.69 2.56 -6.73
C LYS A 82 17.47 1.61 -7.91
N ASP A 83 16.21 1.31 -8.22
CA ASP A 83 15.84 0.41 -9.32
C ASP A 83 14.68 1.00 -10.13
N LYS A 84 14.93 1.21 -11.41
CA LYS A 84 13.97 1.77 -12.36
C LYS A 84 13.30 0.71 -13.23
N ARG A 85 13.73 -0.55 -13.16
CA ARG A 85 13.25 -1.65 -14.02
C ARG A 85 11.74 -1.91 -13.89
N PRO A 86 11.10 -1.93 -12.71
CA PRO A 86 9.69 -2.30 -12.61
C PRO A 86 8.73 -1.15 -12.97
N PHE A 87 9.06 -0.33 -13.97
CA PHE A 87 8.19 0.76 -14.47
C PHE A 87 6.86 0.25 -15.03
N TYR A 88 6.81 -1.01 -15.40
CA TYR A 88 5.65 -1.66 -16.05
C TYR A 88 4.52 -2.03 -15.08
N GLY A 89 4.69 -1.89 -13.76
CA GLY A 89 3.66 -2.24 -12.77
C GLY A 89 2.32 -1.54 -13.03
N ARG A 90 2.37 -0.27 -13.46
CA ARG A 90 1.16 0.46 -13.87
C ARG A 90 0.47 -0.16 -15.07
N PHE A 91 1.23 -0.67 -16.02
CA PHE A 91 0.66 -1.28 -17.23
C PHE A 91 0.02 -2.63 -16.94
N ILE A 92 0.51 -3.36 -15.93
CA ILE A 92 -0.12 -4.58 -15.45
C ILE A 92 -1.44 -4.23 -14.73
N GLU A 93 -1.44 -3.28 -13.80
CA GLU A 93 -2.63 -2.90 -13.03
C GLU A 93 -3.76 -2.39 -13.92
N PHE A 94 -3.46 -1.49 -14.85
CA PHE A 94 -4.48 -0.78 -15.65
C PHE A 94 -4.58 -1.23 -17.09
N GLY A 95 -3.69 -2.11 -17.54
CA GLY A 95 -3.57 -2.46 -18.94
C GLY A 95 -3.02 -1.32 -19.82
N THR A 96 -2.93 -1.57 -21.11
CA THR A 96 -2.59 -0.55 -22.12
C THR A 96 -3.47 -0.71 -23.34
N LYS A 97 -3.81 0.42 -23.97
CA LYS A 97 -4.53 0.42 -25.24
C LYS A 97 -3.60 -0.04 -26.38
N PRO A 98 -4.14 -0.53 -27.53
CA PRO A 98 -3.36 -0.74 -28.74
C PRO A 98 -2.62 0.55 -29.14
N HIS A 99 -1.36 0.40 -29.53
CA HIS A 99 -0.52 1.53 -29.93
C HIS A 99 0.60 1.10 -30.84
N VAL A 100 1.18 2.07 -31.56
CA VAL A 100 2.34 1.83 -32.45
C VAL A 100 3.61 2.18 -31.70
N ILE A 101 4.51 1.21 -31.58
CA ILE A 101 5.87 1.41 -31.05
C ILE A 101 6.78 1.77 -32.23
N LYS A 102 7.38 2.95 -32.23
CA LYS A 102 8.31 3.43 -33.23
C LYS A 102 9.74 3.43 -32.73
N ALA A 103 10.67 3.11 -33.59
CA ALA A 103 12.08 3.24 -33.29
C ALA A 103 12.46 4.71 -33.05
N LYS A 104 13.27 4.96 -32.03
CA LYS A 104 13.75 6.31 -31.75
C LYS A 104 14.89 6.69 -32.68
N ASN A 105 14.86 7.92 -33.19
CA ASN A 105 15.90 8.50 -34.06
C ASN A 105 16.18 7.72 -35.37
N GLY A 106 15.15 7.18 -36.02
CA GLY A 106 15.28 6.50 -37.31
C GLY A 106 16.00 5.14 -37.28
N ARG A 107 16.33 4.64 -36.06
CA ARG A 107 16.94 3.30 -35.90
C ARG A 107 15.85 2.22 -35.89
N ALA A 108 16.22 0.99 -36.26
CA ALA A 108 15.33 -0.15 -36.09
C ALA A 108 15.10 -0.50 -34.63
N LEU A 109 13.93 -1.04 -34.30
CA LEU A 109 13.65 -1.71 -33.03
C LEU A 109 14.56 -2.97 -32.92
N ALA A 110 14.75 -3.49 -31.73
CA ALA A 110 15.54 -4.71 -31.50
C ALA A 110 15.07 -5.93 -32.33
N ILE A 111 13.85 -5.90 -32.83
CA ILE A 111 13.24 -6.90 -33.73
C ILE A 111 13.43 -6.58 -35.23
N GLY A 112 14.23 -5.58 -35.56
CA GLY A 112 14.57 -5.22 -36.96
C GLY A 112 13.61 -4.31 -37.72
N PHE A 113 12.47 -3.93 -37.13
CA PHE A 113 11.46 -3.07 -37.77
C PHE A 113 11.55 -1.61 -37.31
N ALA A 114 11.22 -0.68 -38.19
CA ALA A 114 11.13 0.75 -37.87
C ALA A 114 9.95 1.06 -36.93
N SER A 115 8.88 0.28 -37.01
CA SER A 115 7.72 0.37 -36.15
C SER A 115 7.01 -0.98 -36.06
N VAL A 116 6.27 -1.19 -34.98
CA VAL A 116 5.43 -2.38 -34.74
C VAL A 116 4.12 -1.96 -34.12
N HIS A 117 3.04 -2.59 -34.52
CA HIS A 117 1.74 -2.43 -33.86
C HIS A 117 1.67 -3.36 -32.64
N HIS A 118 1.54 -2.75 -31.44
CA HIS A 118 1.36 -3.48 -30.19
C HIS A 118 -0.14 -3.54 -29.86
N PRO A 119 -0.73 -4.73 -29.64
CA PRO A 119 -2.17 -4.88 -29.40
C PRO A 119 -2.64 -4.33 -28.04
N GLY A 120 -1.73 -3.88 -27.21
CA GLY A 120 -2.01 -3.52 -25.82
C GLY A 120 -1.89 -4.72 -24.86
N ILE A 121 -2.19 -4.48 -23.61
CA ILE A 121 -2.19 -5.48 -22.54
C ILE A 121 -3.52 -5.39 -21.80
N ARG A 122 -4.17 -6.51 -21.55
CA ARG A 122 -5.36 -6.54 -20.69
C ARG A 122 -4.98 -6.20 -19.24
N PRO A 123 -5.83 -5.49 -18.49
CA PRO A 123 -5.60 -5.25 -17.06
C PRO A 123 -5.49 -6.55 -16.26
N HIS A 124 -4.50 -6.61 -15.40
CA HIS A 124 -4.35 -7.65 -14.39
C HIS A 124 -4.20 -6.95 -13.03
N PRO A 125 -5.30 -6.43 -12.46
CA PRO A 125 -5.26 -5.65 -11.23
C PRO A 125 -4.79 -6.51 -10.06
N PHE A 126 -3.86 -6.00 -9.28
CA PHE A 126 -3.32 -6.68 -8.10
C PHE A 126 -3.34 -5.80 -6.85
N MET A 127 -3.29 -4.47 -7.04
CA MET A 127 -3.33 -3.54 -5.91
C MET A 127 -4.73 -3.38 -5.34
N ARG A 128 -5.76 -3.31 -6.21
CA ARG A 128 -7.14 -3.15 -5.77
C ARG A 128 -7.66 -4.38 -5.03
N PRO A 129 -7.55 -5.61 -5.55
CA PRO A 129 -7.95 -6.81 -4.80
C PRO A 129 -7.18 -6.97 -3.48
N ALA A 130 -5.89 -6.61 -3.45
CA ALA A 130 -5.12 -6.63 -2.22
C ALA A 130 -5.66 -5.65 -1.16
N LEU A 131 -6.17 -4.48 -1.58
CA LEU A 131 -6.84 -3.54 -0.68
C LEU A 131 -8.16 -4.10 -0.16
N ASP A 132 -8.94 -4.72 -1.03
CA ASP A 132 -10.26 -5.29 -0.67
C ASP A 132 -10.11 -6.41 0.37
N VAL A 133 -9.09 -7.28 0.22
CA VAL A 133 -8.81 -8.38 1.15
C VAL A 133 -8.14 -7.89 2.43
N ALA A 134 -7.14 -7.02 2.31
CA ALA A 134 -6.31 -6.59 3.43
C ALA A 134 -6.85 -5.36 4.19
N GLY A 135 -7.97 -4.79 3.77
CA GLY A 135 -8.50 -3.54 4.35
C GLY A 135 -8.77 -3.65 5.85
N VAL A 136 -9.59 -4.60 6.27
CA VAL A 136 -9.91 -4.83 7.69
C VAL A 136 -8.66 -5.22 8.49
N PRO A 137 -7.87 -6.25 8.10
CA PRO A 137 -6.63 -6.58 8.79
C PRO A 137 -5.63 -5.42 8.90
N ALA A 138 -5.60 -4.53 7.91
CA ALA A 138 -4.74 -3.35 7.95
C ALA A 138 -5.16 -2.35 9.02
N VAL A 139 -6.47 -2.11 9.19
CA VAL A 139 -6.99 -1.24 10.25
C VAL A 139 -6.74 -1.85 11.63
N GLU A 140 -6.89 -3.15 11.77
CA GLU A 140 -6.54 -3.89 13.00
C GLU A 140 -5.05 -3.68 13.36
N ALA A 141 -4.16 -3.80 12.36
CA ALA A 141 -2.73 -3.57 12.58
C ALA A 141 -2.40 -2.12 12.96
N VAL A 142 -3.15 -1.13 12.44
CA VAL A 142 -3.06 0.27 12.85
C VAL A 142 -3.42 0.41 14.32
N ARG A 143 -4.58 -0.12 14.71
CA ARG A 143 -5.12 -0.08 16.07
C ARG A 143 -4.13 -0.69 17.06
N GLU A 144 -3.68 -1.90 16.79
CA GLU A 144 -2.76 -2.61 17.68
C GLU A 144 -1.43 -1.89 17.83
N TYR A 145 -0.89 -1.32 16.75
CA TYR A 145 0.33 -0.52 16.83
C TYR A 145 0.15 0.69 17.75
N ILE A 146 -0.97 1.43 17.64
CA ILE A 146 -1.25 2.59 18.49
C ILE A 146 -1.34 2.15 19.94
N ARG A 147 -2.12 1.11 20.24
CA ARG A 147 -2.31 0.57 21.59
C ARG A 147 -0.97 0.20 22.23
N GLN A 148 -0.18 -0.60 21.55
CA GLN A 148 1.14 -1.01 22.05
C GLN A 148 2.09 0.18 22.24
N ARG A 149 2.02 1.17 21.35
CA ARG A 149 2.89 2.33 21.46
C ARG A 149 2.52 3.23 22.62
N LEU A 150 1.22 3.41 22.87
CA LEU A 150 0.70 4.16 24.01
C LEU A 150 1.10 3.48 25.32
N LEU A 151 0.87 2.19 25.44
CA LEU A 151 1.23 1.42 26.63
C LEU A 151 2.75 1.45 26.89
N ASN A 152 3.56 1.03 25.92
CA ASN A 152 4.99 0.80 26.12
C ASN A 152 5.84 2.07 26.24
N LYS A 153 5.37 3.20 25.68
CA LYS A 153 6.15 4.45 25.64
C LYS A 153 5.55 5.59 26.45
N HIS A 154 4.27 5.52 26.75
CA HIS A 154 3.57 6.61 27.44
C HIS A 154 2.84 6.13 28.69
N GLY A 155 2.84 4.82 28.98
CA GLY A 155 2.16 4.25 30.16
C GLY A 155 0.63 4.38 30.10
N ILE A 156 0.07 4.67 28.93
CA ILE A 156 -1.38 4.82 28.72
C ILE A 156 -1.90 3.47 28.28
N ASP A 157 -2.69 2.83 29.13
CA ASP A 157 -3.37 1.57 28.80
C ASP A 157 -4.73 1.89 28.15
N VAL A 158 -4.89 1.45 26.90
CA VAL A 158 -6.17 1.50 26.18
C VAL A 158 -6.62 0.06 26.01
N PRO A 159 -7.69 -0.36 26.68
CA PRO A 159 -8.15 -1.75 26.63
C PRO A 159 -8.50 -2.16 25.19
N ALA A 160 -8.32 -3.45 24.90
CA ALA A 160 -8.84 -4.03 23.69
C ALA A 160 -10.37 -3.93 23.68
N PRO A 161 -11.03 -3.70 22.51
CA PRO A 161 -12.47 -3.78 22.44
C PRO A 161 -12.91 -5.17 22.92
N LEU A 162 -13.97 -5.20 23.75
CA LEU A 162 -14.58 -6.45 24.15
C LEU A 162 -15.05 -7.18 22.88
N GLU A 163 -14.57 -8.40 22.68
CA GLU A 163 -15.18 -9.30 21.72
C GLU A 163 -16.60 -9.57 22.23
N GLU A 164 -17.62 -9.15 21.47
CA GLU A 164 -18.97 -9.61 21.73
C GLU A 164 -18.95 -11.11 21.47
N GLY A 165 -19.07 -11.89 22.55
CA GLY A 165 -19.32 -13.30 22.43
C GLY A 165 -20.58 -13.51 21.57
N ASP A 166 -20.50 -14.44 20.63
CA ASP A 166 -21.64 -14.93 19.89
C ASP A 166 -22.76 -15.33 20.87
N GLU A 167 -23.83 -14.54 20.93
CA GLU A 167 -25.13 -14.97 21.46
C GLU A 167 -25.97 -15.51 20.31
#